data_9d01cf1803896aa0cab606820f0ee258
#
_entry.id   9d01cf1803896aa0cab606820f0ee258
#
_cell.length_a   1.000
_cell.length_b   1.000
_cell.length_c   1.000
_cell.angle_alpha   90.00
_cell.angle_beta   90.00
_cell.angle_gamma   90.00
#
_symmetry.space_group_name_H-M   'P 1'
#
loop_
_entity.id
_entity.type
_entity.pdbx_description
1 polymer ?
#
loop_
_entity_poly.entity_id
_entity_poly.type
_entity_poly.pdbx_seq_one_letter_code
_entity_poly.pdbx_strand_id
1 'polypeptide(L)'
;MNIDLTGKHAVVCGSTQGIGKESALALSKQGASVTLVARNEAKLKTVLAELEPNAKNDYIVADFSNPKDLEKKIKAWASKNKAHILLNNTGGPKGGPIRKAKVEEFTDAFTNHLICNHVLVQALYPGMKEEGYGRIINIISTSVKQPLDGLGVSNTIRGAVANWSKTLANELGQYNITVNNVLPGATNTVRLQSIAENKAAQSSGLNYEEILGNMAAQSPMKRIAQPEEIANAVAFLASPAASYINGINVPVDGGRTKSL
;
A
#
# COMPACT_ATOMS: atom_id res chain seq x y z
N MET A 1 -4.89 24.04 -4.91
CA MET A 1 -4.20 22.76 -5.24
C MET A 1 -5.22 21.86 -5.91
N ASN A 2 -4.93 21.32 -7.09
CA ASN A 2 -5.86 20.42 -7.79
C ASN A 2 -5.67 18.97 -7.31
N ILE A 3 -6.60 18.47 -6.50
CA ILE A 3 -6.65 17.09 -6.03
C ILE A 3 -7.89 16.34 -6.56
N ASP A 4 -8.63 16.94 -7.48
CA ASP A 4 -9.81 16.33 -8.12
C ASP A 4 -9.41 15.10 -8.95
N LEU A 5 -10.10 14.00 -8.73
CA LEU A 5 -9.93 12.72 -9.40
C LEU A 5 -11.17 12.32 -10.21
N THR A 6 -12.07 13.28 -10.47
CA THR A 6 -13.24 13.04 -11.32
C THR A 6 -12.83 12.49 -12.69
N GLY A 7 -13.48 11.42 -13.13
CA GLY A 7 -13.15 10.71 -14.37
C GLY A 7 -11.92 9.79 -14.27
N LYS A 8 -11.29 9.66 -13.10
CA LYS A 8 -10.19 8.70 -12.87
C LYS A 8 -10.72 7.42 -12.24
N HIS A 9 -10.04 6.31 -12.52
CA HIS A 9 -10.37 5.00 -11.95
C HIS A 9 -9.17 4.47 -11.16
N ALA A 10 -9.40 4.15 -9.90
CA ALA A 10 -8.39 3.61 -8.98
C ALA A 10 -8.61 2.12 -8.74
N VAL A 11 -7.56 1.31 -8.87
CA VAL A 11 -7.50 -0.07 -8.40
C VAL A 11 -6.78 -0.08 -7.07
N VAL A 12 -7.48 -0.46 -5.99
CA VAL A 12 -6.98 -0.39 -4.62
C VAL A 12 -6.85 -1.80 -4.03
N CYS A 13 -5.62 -2.23 -3.78
CA CYS A 13 -5.32 -3.55 -3.22
C CYS A 13 -5.34 -3.53 -1.68
N GLY A 14 -5.71 -4.67 -1.07
CA GLY A 14 -5.81 -4.80 0.39
C GLY A 14 -6.84 -3.84 0.99
N SER A 15 -7.93 -3.59 0.29
CA SER A 15 -8.89 -2.50 0.48
C SER A 15 -9.98 -2.76 1.51
N THR A 16 -9.91 -3.85 2.28
CA THR A 16 -11.00 -4.23 3.21
C THR A 16 -10.83 -3.69 4.64
N GLN A 17 -9.68 -3.12 4.97
CA GLN A 17 -9.39 -2.58 6.30
C GLN A 17 -8.15 -1.67 6.30
N GLY A 18 -7.98 -0.87 7.36
CA GLY A 18 -6.79 -0.06 7.62
C GLY A 18 -6.44 0.87 6.46
N ILE A 19 -5.15 1.01 6.14
CA ILE A 19 -4.65 1.96 5.14
C ILE A 19 -5.32 1.76 3.78
N GLY A 20 -5.51 0.51 3.33
CA GLY A 20 -6.12 0.23 2.02
C GLY A 20 -7.58 0.67 1.94
N LYS A 21 -8.37 0.42 3.02
CA LYS A 21 -9.76 0.89 3.10
C LYS A 21 -9.83 2.41 3.08
N GLU A 22 -9.08 3.06 3.98
CA GLU A 22 -9.12 4.53 4.07
C GLU A 22 -8.60 5.21 2.80
N SER A 23 -7.61 4.60 2.11
CA SER A 23 -7.19 5.08 0.80
C SER A 23 -8.28 4.97 -0.26
N ALA A 24 -9.06 3.87 -0.27
CA ALA A 24 -10.18 3.72 -1.18
C ALA A 24 -11.25 4.79 -0.93
N LEU A 25 -11.59 5.05 0.34
CA LEU A 25 -12.54 6.09 0.73
C LEU A 25 -12.02 7.48 0.36
N ALA A 26 -10.75 7.77 0.62
CA ALA A 26 -10.14 9.07 0.29
C ALA A 26 -10.14 9.34 -1.23
N LEU A 27 -9.78 8.34 -2.05
CA LEU A 27 -9.80 8.45 -3.50
C LEU A 27 -11.23 8.64 -4.04
N SER A 28 -12.20 7.90 -3.49
CA SER A 28 -13.61 8.01 -3.84
C SER A 28 -14.16 9.40 -3.52
N LYS A 29 -13.85 9.96 -2.33
CA LYS A 29 -14.22 11.34 -1.95
C LYS A 29 -13.65 12.41 -2.89
N GLN A 30 -12.52 12.14 -3.54
CA GLN A 30 -11.94 13.04 -4.55
C GLN A 30 -12.55 12.83 -5.96
N GLY A 31 -13.57 12.00 -6.10
CA GLY A 31 -14.30 11.78 -7.35
C GLY A 31 -13.83 10.60 -8.19
N ALA A 32 -12.87 9.81 -7.73
CA ALA A 32 -12.44 8.61 -8.44
C ALA A 32 -13.47 7.49 -8.36
N SER A 33 -13.66 6.76 -9.47
CA SER A 33 -14.22 5.41 -9.42
C SER A 33 -13.20 4.46 -8.78
N VAL A 34 -13.64 3.49 -7.98
CA VAL A 34 -12.74 2.61 -7.24
C VAL A 34 -13.08 1.13 -7.48
N THR A 35 -12.10 0.35 -7.90
CA THR A 35 -12.16 -1.11 -7.88
C THR A 35 -11.37 -1.63 -6.69
N LEU A 36 -12.08 -2.24 -5.73
CA LEU A 36 -11.51 -2.82 -4.51
C LEU A 36 -10.94 -4.20 -4.81
N VAL A 37 -9.72 -4.52 -4.32
CA VAL A 37 -9.10 -5.85 -4.51
C VAL A 37 -8.71 -6.44 -3.18
N ALA A 38 -9.31 -7.57 -2.80
CA ALA A 38 -8.98 -8.34 -1.59
C ALA A 38 -9.56 -9.76 -1.64
N ARG A 39 -9.25 -10.57 -0.61
CA ARG A 39 -9.67 -11.99 -0.54
C ARG A 39 -11.10 -12.21 -0.04
N ASN A 40 -11.58 -11.34 0.83
CA ASN A 40 -12.86 -11.53 1.53
C ASN A 40 -13.95 -10.72 0.85
N GLU A 41 -14.81 -11.43 0.10
CA GLU A 41 -15.89 -10.82 -0.67
C GLU A 41 -16.91 -10.08 0.21
N ALA A 42 -17.28 -10.63 1.36
CA ALA A 42 -18.24 -9.99 2.26
C ALA A 42 -17.71 -8.62 2.75
N LYS A 43 -16.43 -8.56 3.16
CA LYS A 43 -15.80 -7.29 3.54
C LYS A 43 -15.65 -6.33 2.36
N LEU A 44 -15.38 -6.84 1.14
CA LEU A 44 -15.34 -6.00 -0.07
C LEU A 44 -16.69 -5.34 -0.32
N LYS A 45 -17.80 -6.08 -0.21
CA LYS A 45 -19.17 -5.56 -0.35
C LYS A 45 -19.50 -4.50 0.71
N THR A 46 -19.02 -4.70 1.95
CA THR A 46 -19.19 -3.71 3.02
C THR A 46 -18.48 -2.40 2.67
N VAL A 47 -17.22 -2.45 2.27
CA VAL A 47 -16.46 -1.24 1.91
C VAL A 47 -17.00 -0.60 0.62
N LEU A 48 -17.45 -1.41 -0.35
CA LEU A 48 -18.06 -0.91 -1.58
C LEU A 48 -19.27 -0.01 -1.28
N ALA A 49 -20.07 -0.38 -0.29
CA ALA A 49 -21.26 0.41 0.12
C ALA A 49 -20.89 1.72 0.84
N GLU A 50 -19.65 1.89 1.29
CA GLU A 50 -19.15 3.11 1.93
C GLU A 50 -18.53 4.11 0.91
N LEU A 51 -18.30 3.70 -0.35
CA LEU A 51 -17.77 4.57 -1.40
C LEU A 51 -18.84 5.53 -1.93
N GLU A 52 -18.40 6.64 -2.52
CA GLU A 52 -19.32 7.62 -3.12
C GLU A 52 -20.21 6.97 -4.19
N PRO A 53 -21.53 7.13 -4.13
CA PRO A 53 -22.48 6.34 -4.94
C PRO A 53 -22.51 6.72 -6.42
N ASN A 54 -21.99 7.91 -6.78
CA ASN A 54 -22.07 8.43 -8.16
C ASN A 54 -20.93 7.94 -9.07
N ALA A 55 -20.04 7.08 -8.55
CA ALA A 55 -18.90 6.55 -9.30
C ALA A 55 -19.17 5.08 -9.72
N LYS A 56 -18.52 4.63 -10.80
CA LYS A 56 -18.50 3.22 -11.20
C LYS A 56 -17.59 2.43 -10.25
N ASN A 57 -18.08 2.12 -9.05
CA ASN A 57 -17.35 1.34 -8.08
C ASN A 57 -17.60 -0.16 -8.26
N ASP A 58 -16.58 -0.98 -7.99
CA ASP A 58 -16.57 -2.40 -8.29
C ASP A 58 -15.56 -3.12 -7.36
N TYR A 59 -15.50 -4.44 -7.39
CA TYR A 59 -14.51 -5.21 -6.65
C TYR A 59 -14.03 -6.47 -7.38
N ILE A 60 -12.81 -6.89 -7.06
CA ILE A 60 -12.20 -8.13 -7.53
C ILE A 60 -11.80 -8.97 -6.31
N VAL A 61 -12.34 -10.18 -6.22
CA VAL A 61 -11.91 -11.15 -5.20
C VAL A 61 -10.64 -11.83 -5.68
N ALA A 62 -9.50 -11.54 -5.02
CA ALA A 62 -8.21 -12.12 -5.39
C ALA A 62 -7.34 -12.37 -4.16
N ASP A 63 -6.58 -13.47 -4.20
CA ASP A 63 -5.58 -13.81 -3.19
C ASP A 63 -4.16 -13.58 -3.76
N PHE A 64 -3.39 -12.76 -3.08
CA PHE A 64 -2.01 -12.43 -3.46
C PHE A 64 -1.02 -13.61 -3.24
N SER A 65 -1.43 -14.66 -2.54
CA SER A 65 -0.67 -15.92 -2.52
C SER A 65 -0.78 -16.73 -3.82
N ASN A 66 -1.71 -16.32 -4.71
CA ASN A 66 -1.91 -16.94 -6.02
C ASN A 66 -1.76 -15.90 -7.15
N PRO A 67 -0.54 -15.54 -7.55
CA PRO A 67 -0.29 -14.51 -8.56
C PRO A 67 -0.88 -14.85 -9.93
N LYS A 68 -1.01 -16.14 -10.30
CA LYS A 68 -1.61 -16.56 -11.59
C LYS A 68 -3.12 -16.26 -11.63
N ASP A 69 -3.83 -16.51 -10.54
CA ASP A 69 -5.26 -16.17 -10.44
C ASP A 69 -5.46 -14.65 -10.42
N LEU A 70 -4.62 -13.92 -9.69
CA LEU A 70 -4.61 -12.46 -9.68
C LEU A 70 -4.40 -11.92 -11.11
N GLU A 71 -3.40 -12.45 -11.84
CA GLU A 71 -3.11 -12.05 -13.21
C GLU A 71 -4.31 -12.26 -14.13
N LYS A 72 -4.92 -13.42 -14.10
CA LYS A 72 -6.11 -13.75 -14.89
C LYS A 72 -7.24 -12.76 -14.62
N LYS A 73 -7.53 -12.48 -13.36
CA LYS A 73 -8.63 -11.59 -12.94
C LYS A 73 -8.38 -10.14 -13.32
N ILE A 74 -7.18 -9.64 -13.07
CA ILE A 74 -6.86 -8.24 -13.39
C ILE A 74 -6.78 -8.00 -14.90
N LYS A 75 -6.26 -8.94 -15.68
CA LYS A 75 -6.28 -8.86 -17.16
C LYS A 75 -7.71 -8.88 -17.71
N ALA A 76 -8.59 -9.74 -17.18
CA ALA A 76 -10.00 -9.77 -17.55
C ALA A 76 -10.73 -8.45 -17.21
N TRP A 77 -10.38 -7.81 -16.07
CA TRP A 77 -10.89 -6.50 -15.71
C TRP A 77 -10.34 -5.41 -16.66
N ALA A 78 -9.03 -5.39 -16.89
CA ALA A 78 -8.35 -4.40 -17.71
C ALA A 78 -8.76 -4.45 -19.20
N SER A 79 -9.25 -5.60 -19.70
CA SER A 79 -9.78 -5.69 -21.07
C SER A 79 -11.07 -4.90 -21.30
N LYS A 80 -11.76 -4.50 -20.22
CA LYS A 80 -13.04 -3.77 -20.26
C LYS A 80 -12.97 -2.40 -19.60
N ASN A 81 -11.91 -2.11 -18.85
CA ASN A 81 -11.78 -0.91 -18.04
C ASN A 81 -10.37 -0.33 -18.17
N LYS A 82 -10.25 0.98 -17.95
CA LYS A 82 -8.97 1.68 -17.88
C LYS A 82 -8.70 2.07 -16.42
N ALA A 83 -7.52 1.72 -15.92
CA ALA A 83 -7.04 2.20 -14.63
C ALA A 83 -6.18 3.45 -14.82
N HIS A 84 -6.33 4.41 -13.92
CA HIS A 84 -5.52 5.62 -13.84
C HIS A 84 -4.62 5.60 -12.60
N ILE A 85 -5.08 4.93 -11.56
CA ILE A 85 -4.41 4.86 -10.26
C ILE A 85 -4.31 3.40 -9.83
N LEU A 86 -3.14 2.97 -9.39
CA LEU A 86 -2.91 1.67 -8.76
C LEU A 86 -2.33 1.90 -7.36
N LEU A 87 -3.04 1.45 -6.34
CA LEU A 87 -2.51 1.35 -4.98
C LEU A 87 -2.12 -0.09 -4.67
N ASN A 88 -0.83 -0.37 -4.65
CA ASN A 88 -0.27 -1.62 -4.18
C ASN A 88 -0.18 -1.62 -2.65
N ASN A 89 -1.02 -2.41 -2.01
CA ASN A 89 -1.08 -2.56 -0.56
C ASN A 89 -1.51 -3.99 -0.21
N THR A 90 -0.72 -4.66 0.61
CA THR A 90 -0.99 -6.03 1.07
C THR A 90 -0.57 -6.18 2.53
N GLY A 91 -1.12 -7.19 3.21
CA GLY A 91 -0.71 -7.53 4.57
C GLY A 91 0.77 -7.91 4.65
N GLY A 92 1.50 -7.36 5.61
CA GLY A 92 2.94 -7.65 5.77
C GLY A 92 3.20 -9.07 6.29
N PRO A 93 4.41 -9.63 6.06
CA PRO A 93 4.82 -10.92 6.57
C PRO A 93 4.92 -10.92 8.10
N LYS A 94 4.94 -12.10 8.71
CA LYS A 94 5.12 -12.25 10.17
C LYS A 94 6.40 -11.55 10.64
N GLY A 95 6.34 -10.92 11.80
CA GLY A 95 7.52 -10.33 12.45
C GLY A 95 8.43 -11.41 13.04
N GLY A 96 9.72 -11.10 13.12
CA GLY A 96 10.74 -11.97 13.71
C GLY A 96 12.15 -11.54 13.35
N PRO A 97 13.17 -12.02 14.08
CA PRO A 97 14.57 -11.75 13.77
C PRO A 97 14.98 -12.50 12.50
N ILE A 98 15.64 -11.80 11.57
CA ILE A 98 16.00 -12.31 10.25
C ILE A 98 16.81 -13.63 10.30
N ARG A 99 17.69 -13.79 11.31
CA ARG A 99 18.51 -15.00 11.49
C ARG A 99 17.70 -16.28 11.79
N LYS A 100 16.42 -16.12 12.16
CA LYS A 100 15.51 -17.24 12.46
C LYS A 100 14.41 -17.41 11.38
N ALA A 101 14.37 -16.51 10.39
CA ALA A 101 13.38 -16.57 9.33
C ALA A 101 13.64 -17.79 8.41
N LYS A 102 12.57 -18.47 8.04
CA LYS A 102 12.61 -19.57 7.09
C LYS A 102 12.66 -19.04 5.65
N VAL A 103 13.22 -19.81 4.72
CA VAL A 103 13.32 -19.43 3.31
C VAL A 103 11.93 -19.18 2.70
N GLU A 104 10.94 -19.98 3.09
CA GLU A 104 9.56 -19.88 2.63
C GLU A 104 8.94 -18.52 2.99
N GLU A 105 9.28 -17.94 4.15
CA GLU A 105 8.78 -16.63 4.56
C GLU A 105 9.27 -15.51 3.62
N PHE A 106 10.49 -15.64 3.06
CA PHE A 106 11.00 -14.73 2.04
C PHE A 106 10.28 -14.93 0.70
N THR A 107 10.10 -16.18 0.27
CA THR A 107 9.44 -16.52 -0.99
C THR A 107 7.99 -16.03 -0.98
N ASP A 108 7.26 -16.29 0.09
CA ASP A 108 5.87 -15.85 0.26
C ASP A 108 5.77 -14.31 0.27
N ALA A 109 6.63 -13.66 1.04
CA ALA A 109 6.64 -12.20 1.10
C ALA A 109 7.04 -11.57 -0.25
N PHE A 110 8.01 -12.15 -0.95
CA PHE A 110 8.42 -11.70 -2.29
C PHE A 110 7.27 -11.85 -3.29
N THR A 111 6.60 -12.98 -3.26
CA THR A 111 5.43 -13.24 -4.10
C THR A 111 4.33 -12.22 -3.84
N ASN A 112 3.93 -12.06 -2.58
CA ASN A 112 2.81 -11.20 -2.21
C ASN A 112 3.06 -9.71 -2.44
N HIS A 113 4.30 -9.25 -2.30
CA HIS A 113 4.62 -7.81 -2.30
C HIS A 113 5.34 -7.33 -3.56
N LEU A 114 6.07 -8.20 -4.27
CA LEU A 114 6.79 -7.78 -5.47
C LEU A 114 6.20 -8.42 -6.72
N ILE A 115 6.05 -9.74 -6.76
CA ILE A 115 5.52 -10.42 -7.94
C ILE A 115 4.08 -9.97 -8.23
N CYS A 116 3.21 -9.94 -7.21
CA CYS A 116 1.82 -9.48 -7.40
C CYS A 116 1.74 -8.00 -7.80
N ASN A 117 2.58 -7.13 -7.22
CA ASN A 117 2.64 -5.74 -7.64
C ASN A 117 3.07 -5.62 -9.12
N HIS A 118 4.04 -6.44 -9.54
CA HIS A 118 4.52 -6.45 -10.93
C HIS A 118 3.43 -6.93 -11.90
N VAL A 119 2.73 -8.01 -11.54
CA VAL A 119 1.58 -8.53 -12.30
C VAL A 119 0.51 -7.45 -12.50
N LEU A 120 0.17 -6.72 -11.43
CA LEU A 120 -0.81 -5.63 -11.49
C LEU A 120 -0.33 -4.49 -12.39
N VAL A 121 0.93 -4.08 -12.25
CA VAL A 121 1.50 -3.05 -13.12
C VAL A 121 1.47 -3.47 -14.57
N GLN A 122 1.94 -4.69 -14.90
CA GLN A 122 1.93 -5.19 -16.28
C GLN A 122 0.54 -5.20 -16.91
N ALA A 123 -0.49 -5.52 -16.13
CA ALA A 123 -1.86 -5.55 -16.63
C ALA A 123 -2.46 -4.14 -16.81
N LEU A 124 -2.07 -3.16 -16.00
CA LEU A 124 -2.75 -1.86 -15.94
C LEU A 124 -1.99 -0.72 -16.64
N TYR A 125 -0.64 -0.76 -16.68
CA TYR A 125 0.14 0.35 -17.26
C TYR A 125 -0.16 0.62 -18.75
N PRO A 126 -0.52 -0.37 -19.60
CA PRO A 126 -0.85 -0.06 -20.98
C PRO A 126 -2.04 0.90 -21.11
N GLY A 127 -3.08 0.69 -20.28
CA GLY A 127 -4.22 1.60 -20.21
C GLY A 127 -3.83 2.98 -19.66
N MET A 128 -3.00 3.05 -18.63
CA MET A 128 -2.47 4.33 -18.11
C MET A 128 -1.69 5.11 -19.18
N LYS A 129 -0.89 4.41 -19.99
CA LYS A 129 -0.13 5.00 -21.09
C LYS A 129 -1.06 5.56 -22.18
N GLU A 130 -2.09 4.80 -22.55
CA GLU A 130 -3.09 5.22 -23.54
C GLU A 130 -3.86 6.47 -23.08
N GLU A 131 -4.24 6.52 -21.79
CA GLU A 131 -4.94 7.66 -21.18
C GLU A 131 -4.02 8.85 -20.87
N GLY A 132 -2.70 8.71 -21.04
CA GLY A 132 -1.72 9.76 -20.71
C GLY A 132 -1.73 10.14 -19.23
N TYR A 133 -2.19 9.25 -18.37
CA TYR A 133 -2.27 9.48 -16.91
C TYR A 133 -2.09 8.17 -16.16
N GLY A 134 -1.07 8.10 -15.30
CA GLY A 134 -0.84 6.96 -14.43
C GLY A 134 -0.26 7.38 -13.08
N ARG A 135 -0.75 6.75 -12.01
CA ARG A 135 -0.26 6.94 -10.64
C ARG A 135 -0.15 5.57 -9.97
N ILE A 136 1.07 5.08 -9.83
CA ILE A 136 1.38 3.82 -9.15
C ILE A 136 1.93 4.18 -7.77
N ILE A 137 1.22 3.77 -6.73
CA ILE A 137 1.57 4.09 -5.34
C ILE A 137 1.73 2.77 -4.58
N ASN A 138 2.87 2.59 -3.92
CA ASN A 138 3.13 1.39 -3.15
C ASN A 138 3.18 1.73 -1.65
N ILE A 139 2.36 1.07 -0.85
CA ILE A 139 2.48 1.13 0.61
C ILE A 139 3.58 0.17 1.03
N ILE A 140 4.72 0.71 1.43
CA ILE A 140 5.85 -0.11 1.86
C ILE A 140 6.17 0.09 3.35
N SER A 141 7.30 0.68 3.73
CA SER A 141 7.68 0.84 5.14
C SER A 141 8.80 1.85 5.29
N THR A 142 8.86 2.54 6.42
CA THR A 142 10.04 3.33 6.83
C THR A 142 11.32 2.49 6.93
N SER A 143 11.20 1.16 6.99
CA SER A 143 12.34 0.24 6.99
C SER A 143 13.21 0.30 5.72
N VAL A 144 12.71 0.88 4.64
CA VAL A 144 13.49 1.16 3.43
C VAL A 144 14.57 2.20 3.69
N LYS A 145 14.32 3.14 4.57
CA LYS A 145 15.29 4.18 4.98
C LYS A 145 16.10 3.77 6.19
N GLN A 146 15.50 3.04 7.13
CA GLN A 146 16.12 2.61 8.37
C GLN A 146 15.54 1.25 8.78
N PRO A 147 16.29 0.15 8.73
CA PRO A 147 15.80 -1.17 9.12
C PRO A 147 15.18 -1.17 10.52
N LEU A 148 14.10 -1.91 10.67
CA LEU A 148 13.35 -2.01 11.92
C LEU A 148 13.62 -3.36 12.59
N ASP A 149 13.94 -3.33 13.89
CA ASP A 149 14.20 -4.54 14.67
C ASP A 149 12.98 -5.47 14.71
N GLY A 150 13.23 -6.77 14.55
CA GLY A 150 12.20 -7.80 14.56
C GLY A 150 11.31 -7.83 13.33
N LEU A 151 11.68 -7.18 12.22
CA LEU A 151 10.95 -7.20 10.96
C LEU A 151 11.84 -7.63 9.77
N GLY A 152 12.73 -8.60 9.98
CA GLY A 152 13.79 -8.94 9.04
C GLY A 152 13.33 -9.24 7.61
N VAL A 153 12.37 -10.16 7.44
CA VAL A 153 11.81 -10.48 6.10
C VAL A 153 11.14 -9.24 5.48
N SER A 154 10.32 -8.53 6.26
CA SER A 154 9.65 -7.32 5.77
C SER A 154 10.63 -6.25 5.31
N ASN A 155 11.70 -5.98 6.10
CA ASN A 155 12.72 -4.99 5.74
C ASN A 155 13.36 -5.30 4.37
N THR A 156 13.74 -6.57 4.16
CA THR A 156 14.37 -7.04 2.92
C THR A 156 13.44 -6.86 1.72
N ILE A 157 12.20 -7.34 1.84
CA ILE A 157 11.26 -7.32 0.71
C ILE A 157 10.79 -5.90 0.40
N ARG A 158 10.58 -5.05 1.42
CA ARG A 158 10.21 -3.64 1.19
C ARG A 158 11.34 -2.85 0.53
N GLY A 159 12.60 -3.16 0.83
CA GLY A 159 13.76 -2.62 0.12
C GLY A 159 13.78 -3.01 -1.37
N ALA A 160 13.48 -4.29 -1.67
CA ALA A 160 13.36 -4.75 -3.04
C ALA A 160 12.23 -4.03 -3.80
N VAL A 161 11.06 -3.85 -3.19
CA VAL A 161 9.94 -3.09 -3.79
C VAL A 161 10.34 -1.64 -4.04
N ALA A 162 11.08 -0.99 -3.14
CA ALA A 162 11.52 0.40 -3.32
C ALA A 162 12.44 0.56 -4.53
N ASN A 163 13.38 -0.37 -4.72
CA ASN A 163 14.28 -0.36 -5.88
C ASN A 163 13.52 -0.64 -7.18
N TRP A 164 12.66 -1.66 -7.20
CA TRP A 164 11.76 -1.95 -8.32
C TRP A 164 10.90 -0.74 -8.70
N SER A 165 10.35 -0.03 -7.70
CA SER A 165 9.55 1.19 -7.92
C SER A 165 10.36 2.28 -8.61
N LYS A 166 11.62 2.48 -8.19
CA LYS A 166 12.49 3.50 -8.77
C LYS A 166 12.84 3.18 -10.24
N THR A 167 13.07 1.91 -10.54
CA THR A 167 13.29 1.44 -11.91
C THR A 167 12.08 1.72 -12.80
N LEU A 168 10.88 1.36 -12.34
CA LEU A 168 9.64 1.65 -13.06
C LEU A 168 9.40 3.15 -13.24
N ALA A 169 9.70 3.97 -12.24
CA ALA A 169 9.57 5.42 -12.33
C ALA A 169 10.41 6.01 -13.47
N ASN A 170 11.62 5.48 -13.67
CA ASN A 170 12.50 5.89 -14.78
C ASN A 170 11.93 5.46 -16.15
N GLU A 171 11.41 4.25 -16.24
CA GLU A 171 10.89 3.70 -17.50
C GLU A 171 9.55 4.32 -17.93
N LEU A 172 8.65 4.54 -16.95
CA LEU A 172 7.27 4.93 -17.22
C LEU A 172 7.05 6.45 -17.20
N GLY A 173 7.98 7.23 -16.66
CA GLY A 173 7.85 8.69 -16.54
C GLY A 173 7.58 9.39 -17.88
N GLN A 174 8.17 8.92 -18.97
CA GLN A 174 7.94 9.44 -20.34
C GLN A 174 6.48 9.35 -20.81
N TYR A 175 5.66 8.50 -20.16
CA TYR A 175 4.23 8.31 -20.47
C TYR A 175 3.31 9.05 -19.48
N ASN A 176 3.83 10.02 -18.71
CA ASN A 176 3.10 10.70 -17.65
C ASN A 176 2.57 9.76 -16.55
N ILE A 177 3.32 8.67 -16.29
CA ILE A 177 3.04 7.72 -15.22
C ILE A 177 4.08 7.92 -14.12
N THR A 178 3.62 8.23 -12.91
CA THR A 178 4.49 8.34 -11.75
C THR A 178 4.43 7.08 -10.89
N VAL A 179 5.57 6.70 -10.29
CA VAL A 179 5.66 5.55 -9.39
C VAL A 179 6.31 6.01 -8.09
N ASN A 180 5.55 6.03 -7.00
CA ASN A 180 6.00 6.51 -5.71
C ASN A 180 5.68 5.52 -4.59
N ASN A 181 6.44 5.61 -3.50
CA ASN A 181 6.26 4.79 -2.32
C ASN A 181 5.83 5.65 -1.14
N VAL A 182 4.79 5.22 -0.42
CA VAL A 182 4.42 5.77 0.88
C VAL A 182 5.00 4.86 1.96
N LEU A 183 5.66 5.45 2.94
CA LEU A 183 6.34 4.77 4.04
C LEU A 183 5.63 5.06 5.36
N PRO A 184 4.61 4.28 5.75
CA PRO A 184 3.91 4.51 7.00
C PRO A 184 4.81 4.31 8.23
N GLY A 185 4.64 5.16 9.22
CA GLY A 185 5.09 4.92 10.59
C GLY A 185 4.17 3.92 11.32
N ALA A 186 4.22 3.93 12.66
CA ALA A 186 3.25 3.18 13.46
C ALA A 186 1.85 3.73 13.20
N THR A 187 0.99 2.92 12.59
CA THR A 187 -0.36 3.31 12.14
C THR A 187 -1.38 2.37 12.79
N ASN A 188 -2.46 2.92 13.33
CA ASN A 188 -3.52 2.20 14.04
C ASN A 188 -4.30 1.26 13.11
N THR A 189 -3.83 0.04 12.99
CA THR A 189 -4.37 -1.00 12.11
C THR A 189 -4.31 -2.35 12.81
N VAL A 190 -5.11 -3.30 12.35
CA VAL A 190 -5.03 -4.71 12.81
C VAL A 190 -3.59 -5.25 12.70
N ARG A 191 -2.82 -4.78 11.70
CA ARG A 191 -1.42 -5.17 11.56
C ARG A 191 -0.55 -4.66 12.71
N LEU A 192 -0.73 -3.42 13.14
CA LEU A 192 0.01 -2.87 14.28
C LEU A 192 -0.35 -3.61 15.57
N GLN A 193 -1.65 -3.90 15.77
CA GLN A 193 -2.13 -4.67 16.92
C GLN A 193 -1.45 -6.04 16.98
N SER A 194 -1.45 -6.80 15.87
CA SER A 194 -0.77 -8.10 15.79
C SER A 194 0.74 -8.00 16.06
N ILE A 195 1.41 -6.93 15.65
CA ILE A 195 2.84 -6.71 15.95
C ILE A 195 3.02 -6.44 17.45
N ALA A 196 2.16 -5.64 18.07
CA ALA A 196 2.23 -5.31 19.48
C ALA A 196 1.93 -6.55 20.35
N GLU A 197 0.90 -7.33 20.01
CA GLU A 197 0.57 -8.60 20.68
C GLU A 197 1.74 -9.61 20.63
N ASN A 198 2.33 -9.79 19.43
CA ASN A 198 3.47 -10.70 19.27
C ASN A 198 4.69 -10.24 20.08
N LYS A 199 4.94 -8.92 20.17
CA LYS A 199 6.02 -8.38 20.99
C LYS A 199 5.73 -8.55 22.48
N ALA A 200 4.50 -8.34 22.93
CA ALA A 200 4.09 -8.58 24.31
C ALA A 200 4.29 -10.04 24.71
N ALA A 201 3.88 -10.98 23.86
CA ALA A 201 4.04 -12.41 24.10
C ALA A 201 5.52 -12.88 24.14
N GLN A 202 6.43 -12.13 23.53
CA GLN A 202 7.87 -12.45 23.47
C GLN A 202 8.70 -11.68 24.53
N SER A 203 8.14 -10.67 25.15
CA SER A 203 8.83 -9.87 26.17
C SER A 203 8.51 -10.39 27.57
N SER A 204 9.54 -10.59 28.39
CA SER A 204 9.37 -10.85 29.81
C SER A 204 9.18 -9.50 30.54
N GLY A 205 7.94 -9.03 30.64
CA GLY A 205 7.62 -7.89 31.50
C GLY A 205 6.97 -6.66 30.87
N LEU A 206 6.79 -6.60 29.55
CA LEU A 206 6.04 -5.50 28.92
C LEU A 206 4.64 -5.99 28.50
N ASN A 207 3.61 -5.26 28.89
CA ASN A 207 2.25 -5.50 28.43
C ASN A 207 1.96 -4.81 27.07
N TYR A 208 0.78 -5.08 26.53
CA TYR A 208 0.36 -4.56 25.23
C TYR A 208 0.35 -3.02 25.15
N GLU A 209 -0.16 -2.36 26.21
CA GLU A 209 -0.27 -0.89 26.26
C GLU A 209 1.11 -0.23 26.34
N GLU A 210 2.02 -0.81 27.13
CA GLU A 210 3.40 -0.33 27.21
C GLU A 210 4.12 -0.45 25.87
N ILE A 211 3.86 -1.52 25.10
CA ILE A 211 4.45 -1.68 23.77
C ILE A 211 3.88 -0.65 22.80
N LEU A 212 2.58 -0.38 22.81
CA LEU A 212 1.98 0.68 22.02
C LEU A 212 2.53 2.06 22.41
N GLY A 213 2.64 2.34 23.70
CA GLY A 213 3.28 3.55 24.22
C GLY A 213 4.71 3.72 23.72
N ASN A 214 5.51 2.65 23.76
CA ASN A 214 6.88 2.64 23.25
C ASN A 214 6.94 2.86 21.73
N MET A 215 5.98 2.32 20.97
CA MET A 215 5.90 2.58 19.53
C MET A 215 5.53 4.04 19.23
N ALA A 216 4.59 4.61 19.98
CA ALA A 216 4.23 6.03 19.89
C ALA A 216 5.40 6.95 20.24
N ALA A 217 6.15 6.62 21.30
CA ALA A 217 7.28 7.39 21.76
C ALA A 217 8.46 7.45 20.77
N GLN A 218 8.56 6.49 19.83
CA GLN A 218 9.58 6.50 18.78
C GLN A 218 9.39 7.63 17.75
N SER A 219 8.17 8.13 17.60
CA SER A 219 7.91 9.30 16.75
C SER A 219 8.09 10.60 17.55
N PRO A 220 8.70 11.65 16.98
CA PRO A 220 8.69 12.99 17.55
C PRO A 220 7.29 13.50 17.90
N MET A 221 6.25 13.14 17.12
CA MET A 221 4.86 13.49 17.39
C MET A 221 4.22 12.73 18.56
N LYS A 222 4.92 11.77 19.17
CA LYS A 222 4.52 11.01 20.37
C LYS A 222 3.15 10.33 20.30
N ARG A 223 2.74 9.96 19.10
CA ARG A 223 1.47 9.26 18.86
C ARG A 223 1.59 8.26 17.70
N ILE A 224 0.63 7.36 17.67
CA ILE A 224 0.38 6.46 16.54
C ILE A 224 -0.47 7.22 15.52
N ALA A 225 -0.17 7.07 14.23
CA ALA A 225 -0.95 7.66 13.15
C ALA A 225 -2.30 6.93 12.99
N GLN A 226 -3.30 7.64 12.48
CA GLN A 226 -4.52 7.02 11.99
C GLN A 226 -4.37 6.61 10.50
N PRO A 227 -5.06 5.58 10.03
CA PRO A 227 -4.97 5.14 8.63
C PRO A 227 -5.31 6.23 7.61
N GLU A 228 -6.21 7.15 7.97
CA GLU A 228 -6.61 8.30 7.15
C GLU A 228 -5.45 9.27 6.88
N GLU A 229 -4.50 9.38 7.82
CA GLU A 229 -3.33 10.26 7.64
C GLU A 229 -2.41 9.70 6.54
N ILE A 230 -2.33 8.39 6.41
CA ILE A 230 -1.62 7.72 5.31
C ILE A 230 -2.40 7.85 4.01
N ALA A 231 -3.73 7.68 4.08
CA ALA A 231 -4.62 7.79 2.93
C ALA A 231 -4.60 9.18 2.29
N ASN A 232 -4.43 10.24 3.08
CA ASN A 232 -4.29 11.61 2.59
C ASN A 232 -3.04 11.77 1.71
N ALA A 233 -1.92 11.16 2.10
CA ALA A 233 -0.71 11.16 1.27
C ALA A 233 -0.91 10.36 -0.02
N VAL A 234 -1.64 9.25 0.03
CA VAL A 234 -2.02 8.47 -1.16
C VAL A 234 -2.88 9.31 -2.10
N ALA A 235 -3.93 9.98 -1.60
CA ALA A 235 -4.81 10.82 -2.41
C ALA A 235 -4.05 11.98 -3.06
N PHE A 236 -3.13 12.62 -2.33
CA PHE A 236 -2.26 13.65 -2.88
C PHE A 236 -1.39 13.11 -4.02
N LEU A 237 -0.67 11.99 -3.80
CA LEU A 237 0.19 11.39 -4.82
C LEU A 237 -0.59 10.84 -6.02
N ALA A 238 -1.85 10.48 -5.83
CA ALA A 238 -2.75 10.05 -6.89
C ALA A 238 -3.23 11.22 -7.77
N SER A 239 -3.14 12.46 -7.30
CA SER A 239 -3.77 13.62 -7.91
C SER A 239 -2.90 14.31 -8.99
N PRO A 240 -3.49 15.22 -9.79
CA PRO A 240 -2.74 16.10 -10.69
C PRO A 240 -1.72 16.99 -9.97
N ALA A 241 -1.96 17.36 -8.70
CA ALA A 241 -1.05 18.18 -7.91
C ALA A 241 0.33 17.54 -7.70
N ALA A 242 0.43 16.21 -7.78
CA ALA A 242 1.66 15.46 -7.64
C ALA A 242 2.29 15.05 -8.98
N SER A 243 1.90 15.64 -10.10
CA SER A 243 2.29 15.21 -11.46
C SER A 243 3.79 15.20 -11.73
N TYR A 244 4.58 15.99 -10.98
CA TYR A 244 6.04 16.05 -11.12
C TYR A 244 6.79 15.33 -10.00
N ILE A 245 6.06 14.63 -9.11
CA ILE A 245 6.63 13.83 -8.03
C ILE A 245 6.74 12.38 -8.51
N ASN A 246 7.97 11.91 -8.78
CA ASN A 246 8.20 10.59 -9.36
C ASN A 246 9.43 9.90 -8.78
N GLY A 247 9.31 8.62 -8.47
CA GLY A 247 10.41 7.77 -8.03
C GLY A 247 10.91 8.06 -6.61
N ILE A 248 10.05 8.56 -5.71
CA ILE A 248 10.41 8.93 -4.36
C ILE A 248 9.80 8.01 -3.29
N ASN A 249 10.45 8.03 -2.13
CA ASN A 249 9.97 7.42 -0.90
C ASN A 249 9.46 8.53 0.02
N VAL A 250 8.15 8.55 0.33
CA VAL A 250 7.49 9.56 1.15
C VAL A 250 7.23 8.99 2.54
N PRO A 251 8.02 9.33 3.57
CA PRO A 251 7.71 8.97 4.94
C PRO A 251 6.44 9.69 5.42
N VAL A 252 5.51 8.93 6.00
CA VAL A 252 4.33 9.44 6.72
C VAL A 252 4.37 8.80 8.11
N ASP A 253 5.26 9.29 8.96
CA ASP A 253 5.71 8.59 10.16
C ASP A 253 5.87 9.48 11.40
N GLY A 254 5.40 10.72 11.33
CA GLY A 254 5.51 11.69 12.42
C GLY A 254 6.95 12.06 12.78
N GLY A 255 7.89 11.97 11.81
CA GLY A 255 9.30 12.28 12.01
C GLY A 255 10.13 11.14 12.61
N ARG A 256 9.62 9.90 12.62
CA ARG A 256 10.31 8.74 13.19
C ARG A 256 11.61 8.41 12.48
N THR A 257 11.62 8.48 11.15
CA THR A 257 12.80 8.19 10.33
C THR A 257 13.83 9.31 10.49
N LYS A 258 15.04 8.96 10.89
CA LYS A 258 16.11 9.94 11.18
C LYS A 258 16.98 10.26 9.96
N SER A 259 16.90 9.48 8.89
CA SER A 259 17.65 9.76 7.65
C SER A 259 16.90 10.79 6.79
N LEU A 260 17.64 11.65 6.13
CA LEU A 260 17.17 12.61 5.13
C LEU A 260 16.79 11.92 3.82
#